data_8b0dd5dc09bbb080292897ea69d31958
#
_entry.id   8b0dd5dc09bbb080292897ea69d31958
#
_cell.length_a   1.000
_cell.length_b   1.000
_cell.length_c   1.000
_cell.angle_alpha   90.00
_cell.angle_beta   90.00
_cell.angle_gamma   90.00
#
_symmetry.space_group_name_H-M   'P 1'
#
loop_
_entity.id
_entity.type
_entity.pdbx_description
1 polymer ?
#
loop_
_entity_poly.entity_id
_entity_poly.type
_entity_poly.pdbx_seq_one_letter_code
_entity_poly.pdbx_strand_id
1 'polypeptide(L)'
;MFLSLIIPVYNVERYIDKTLKSILSQNAFPFTYEVIVVNDGTPDHSMEIVERYRYNFDNLTIINQENQGLSCARNSGLKIAKGDYVWFIDSDDSIPQDAFESLFPYLTRYRHEVLAFDITKIEEETGKKLTEKIFLKPKYYHLYNTSHNGTELNKKIHTGIVQRFIFCKSFLSRYHLTFTPGIIHEDIDFIVRILLHANSILPIAKPCYNYLLRSTGSIMSSLNIKSCTDRIKIIKLWNKIESEEHLSKMQTAVIEDNIFNICYGLLISSSGNVSSYEQFLRQNRNYIIRRGLTAALYSIFSYFSLGKVAKTSYLLINLLEK
;
A
#
# COMPACT_ATOMS: atom_id res chain seq x y z
N MET A 1 4.41 -6.59 24.21
CA MET A 1 4.17 -6.02 22.90
C MET A 1 4.01 -7.15 21.90
N PHE A 2 3.04 -7.05 21.03
CA PHE A 2 2.57 -8.14 20.21
C PHE A 2 2.36 -7.65 18.76
N LEU A 3 2.85 -8.41 17.75
CA LEU A 3 2.70 -8.09 16.34
C LEU A 3 1.79 -9.13 15.66
N SER A 4 0.76 -8.70 14.96
CA SER A 4 -0.05 -9.58 14.11
C SER A 4 0.44 -9.50 12.67
N LEU A 5 0.86 -10.64 12.12
CA LEU A 5 1.20 -10.82 10.71
C LEU A 5 -0.03 -11.36 9.97
N ILE A 6 -0.57 -10.59 9.04
CA ILE A 6 -1.77 -10.98 8.26
C ILE A 6 -1.35 -11.37 6.86
N ILE A 7 -1.63 -12.62 6.49
CA ILE A 7 -1.19 -13.25 5.24
C ILE A 7 -2.42 -13.71 4.45
N PRO A 8 -2.90 -12.94 3.45
CA PRO A 8 -3.95 -13.39 2.54
C PRO A 8 -3.40 -14.45 1.59
N VAL A 9 -4.16 -15.53 1.36
CA VAL A 9 -3.75 -16.67 0.53
C VAL A 9 -4.77 -16.93 -0.56
N TYR A 10 -4.34 -16.80 -1.82
CA TYR A 10 -5.12 -17.17 -3.00
C TYR A 10 -4.19 -17.47 -4.18
N ASN A 11 -4.17 -18.72 -4.66
CA ASN A 11 -3.41 -19.18 -5.82
C ASN A 11 -1.89 -18.90 -5.73
N VAL A 12 -1.25 -19.37 -4.63
CA VAL A 12 0.15 -19.09 -4.29
C VAL A 12 0.93 -20.33 -3.84
N GLU A 13 0.53 -21.53 -4.24
CA GLU A 13 1.18 -22.80 -3.84
C GLU A 13 2.70 -22.82 -4.12
N ARG A 14 3.16 -22.10 -5.15
CA ARG A 14 4.58 -22.01 -5.50
C ARG A 14 5.39 -21.14 -4.53
N TYR A 15 4.77 -20.28 -3.74
CA TYR A 15 5.43 -19.20 -3.01
C TYR A 15 5.24 -19.28 -1.49
N ILE A 16 4.06 -19.70 -1.02
CA ILE A 16 3.66 -19.63 0.39
C ILE A 16 4.63 -20.32 1.34
N ASP A 17 5.25 -21.43 0.91
CA ASP A 17 6.28 -22.14 1.70
C ASP A 17 7.46 -21.23 2.06
N LYS A 18 7.96 -20.46 1.07
CA LYS A 18 9.06 -19.52 1.27
C LYS A 18 8.66 -18.39 2.21
N THR A 19 7.44 -17.89 2.08
CA THR A 19 6.90 -16.83 2.94
C THR A 19 6.88 -17.30 4.39
N LEU A 20 6.25 -18.46 4.66
CA LEU A 20 6.14 -19.01 6.02
C LEU A 20 7.51 -19.34 6.62
N LYS A 21 8.43 -19.93 5.86
CA LYS A 21 9.82 -20.17 6.30
C LYS A 21 10.53 -18.88 6.69
N SER A 22 10.34 -17.81 5.96
CA SER A 22 10.98 -16.53 6.26
C SER A 22 10.47 -15.92 7.57
N ILE A 23 9.19 -16.13 7.90
CA ILE A 23 8.61 -15.69 9.18
C ILE A 23 9.09 -16.63 10.30
N LEU A 24 9.10 -17.93 10.09
CA LEU A 24 9.54 -18.90 11.09
C LEU A 24 11.01 -18.71 11.48
N SER A 25 11.86 -18.25 10.55
CA SER A 25 13.27 -17.93 10.82
C SER A 25 13.47 -16.81 11.85
N GLN A 26 12.41 -16.05 12.19
CA GLN A 26 12.43 -15.00 13.22
C GLN A 26 12.20 -15.53 14.65
N ASN A 27 11.91 -16.81 14.85
CA ASN A 27 11.55 -17.38 16.15
C ASN A 27 12.61 -17.23 17.24
N ALA A 28 13.88 -17.04 16.88
CA ALA A 28 14.96 -16.80 17.84
C ALA A 28 14.85 -15.43 18.54
N PHE A 29 13.94 -14.55 18.11
CA PHE A 29 13.85 -13.20 18.65
C PHE A 29 12.82 -13.12 19.79
N PRO A 30 13.11 -12.48 20.93
CA PRO A 30 12.28 -12.55 22.16
C PRO A 30 11.09 -11.59 22.12
N PHE A 31 10.37 -11.52 20.98
CA PHE A 31 9.18 -10.72 20.95
C PHE A 31 7.98 -11.52 20.43
N THR A 32 6.84 -11.37 21.07
CA THR A 32 5.65 -12.16 20.76
C THR A 32 4.97 -11.67 19.49
N TYR A 33 4.61 -12.62 18.62
CA TYR A 33 3.82 -12.35 17.41
C TYR A 33 2.80 -13.45 17.17
N GLU A 34 1.80 -13.17 16.36
CA GLU A 34 0.87 -14.15 15.81
C GLU A 34 0.91 -14.12 14.28
N VAL A 35 0.60 -15.24 13.68
CA VAL A 35 0.42 -15.38 12.23
C VAL A 35 -1.05 -15.67 11.96
N ILE A 36 -1.68 -14.81 11.14
CA ILE A 36 -3.07 -14.96 10.72
C ILE A 36 -3.07 -15.22 9.22
N VAL A 37 -3.28 -16.44 8.83
CA VAL A 37 -3.44 -16.83 7.42
C VAL A 37 -4.92 -16.74 7.07
N VAL A 38 -5.23 -16.03 6.01
CA VAL A 38 -6.60 -15.91 5.50
C VAL A 38 -6.69 -16.58 4.14
N ASN A 39 -7.27 -17.76 4.12
CA ASN A 39 -7.61 -18.46 2.90
C ASN A 39 -8.83 -17.78 2.25
N ASP A 40 -8.61 -17.10 1.13
CA ASP A 40 -9.66 -16.43 0.35
C ASP A 40 -10.24 -17.37 -0.73
N GLY A 41 -10.55 -18.61 -0.33
CA GLY A 41 -11.13 -19.63 -1.21
C GLY A 41 -10.15 -20.07 -2.31
N THR A 42 -8.87 -20.30 -1.95
CA THR A 42 -7.86 -20.70 -2.93
C THR A 42 -8.20 -22.05 -3.59
N PRO A 43 -8.08 -22.13 -4.94
CA PRO A 43 -8.38 -23.38 -5.65
C PRO A 43 -7.18 -24.34 -5.75
N ASP A 44 -5.97 -23.89 -5.37
CA ASP A 44 -4.72 -24.65 -5.45
C ASP A 44 -4.35 -25.33 -4.13
N HIS A 45 -3.16 -25.93 -4.07
CA HIS A 45 -2.69 -26.64 -2.87
C HIS A 45 -2.03 -25.74 -1.81
N SER A 46 -2.19 -24.42 -1.89
CA SER A 46 -1.60 -23.48 -0.93
C SER A 46 -1.93 -23.82 0.51
N MET A 47 -3.18 -24.21 0.79
CA MET A 47 -3.60 -24.50 2.16
C MET A 47 -3.04 -25.83 2.72
N GLU A 48 -2.78 -26.81 1.87
CA GLU A 48 -2.07 -28.03 2.29
C GLU A 48 -0.65 -27.71 2.76
N ILE A 49 -0.01 -26.75 2.12
CA ILE A 49 1.32 -26.25 2.52
C ILE A 49 1.21 -25.51 3.85
N VAL A 50 0.24 -24.59 3.99
CA VAL A 50 0.02 -23.84 5.25
C VAL A 50 -0.20 -24.78 6.43
N GLU A 51 -1.00 -25.85 6.27
CA GLU A 51 -1.29 -26.83 7.34
C GLU A 51 -0.04 -27.55 7.85
N ARG A 52 1.00 -27.75 7.02
CA ARG A 52 2.28 -28.34 7.48
C ARG A 52 2.99 -27.47 8.52
N TYR A 53 2.68 -26.17 8.57
CA TYR A 53 3.26 -25.21 9.51
C TYR A 53 2.46 -25.05 10.80
N ARG A 54 1.31 -25.74 10.94
CA ARG A 54 0.39 -25.59 12.08
C ARG A 54 1.08 -25.72 13.45
N TYR A 55 2.03 -26.63 13.56
CA TYR A 55 2.75 -26.88 14.81
C TYR A 55 4.13 -26.19 14.89
N ASN A 56 4.51 -25.44 13.87
CA ASN A 56 5.78 -24.72 13.85
C ASN A 56 5.66 -23.29 14.42
N PHE A 57 4.47 -22.73 14.36
CA PHE A 57 4.16 -21.43 14.96
C PHE A 57 3.39 -21.61 16.26
N ASP A 58 3.81 -20.91 17.32
CA ASP A 58 3.11 -20.94 18.61
C ASP A 58 1.70 -20.37 18.52
N ASN A 59 1.50 -19.38 17.64
CA ASN A 59 0.26 -18.62 17.48
C ASN A 59 -0.12 -18.48 15.99
N LEU A 60 -0.50 -19.59 15.35
CA LEU A 60 -1.06 -19.61 13.98
C LEU A 60 -2.58 -19.71 14.04
N THR A 61 -3.25 -18.74 13.42
CA THR A 61 -4.70 -18.77 13.19
C THR A 61 -4.96 -18.85 11.69
N ILE A 62 -5.83 -19.76 11.27
CA ILE A 62 -6.28 -19.90 9.87
C ILE A 62 -7.75 -19.52 9.78
N ILE A 63 -8.07 -18.57 8.91
CA ILE A 63 -9.44 -18.19 8.54
C ILE A 63 -9.71 -18.74 7.15
N ASN A 64 -10.86 -19.38 6.96
CA ASN A 64 -11.35 -19.76 5.65
C ASN A 64 -12.57 -18.91 5.29
N GLN A 65 -12.55 -18.33 4.11
CA GLN A 65 -13.67 -17.59 3.53
C GLN A 65 -13.84 -17.92 2.04
N GLU A 66 -15.03 -17.68 1.50
CA GLU A 66 -15.23 -17.67 0.06
C GLU A 66 -14.42 -16.53 -0.56
N ASN A 67 -14.00 -16.69 -1.83
CA ASN A 67 -13.20 -15.65 -2.50
C ASN A 67 -13.95 -14.32 -2.59
N GLN A 68 -13.47 -13.34 -1.86
CA GLN A 68 -13.98 -11.96 -1.83
C GLN A 68 -12.91 -10.94 -2.22
N GLY A 69 -11.71 -11.42 -2.58
CA GLY A 69 -10.57 -10.60 -2.99
C GLY A 69 -9.68 -10.09 -1.84
N LEU A 70 -8.52 -9.61 -2.24
CA LEU A 70 -7.40 -9.27 -1.35
C LEU A 70 -7.79 -8.30 -0.21
N SER A 71 -8.57 -7.26 -0.52
CA SER A 71 -9.05 -6.30 0.50
C SER A 71 -9.87 -6.98 1.60
N CYS A 72 -10.79 -7.86 1.23
CA CYS A 72 -11.63 -8.59 2.18
C CYS A 72 -10.81 -9.55 3.02
N ALA A 73 -9.85 -10.25 2.41
CA ALA A 73 -8.96 -11.17 3.13
C ALA A 73 -8.10 -10.42 4.17
N ARG A 74 -7.49 -9.27 3.80
CA ARG A 74 -6.75 -8.44 4.74
C ARG A 74 -7.65 -7.91 5.86
N ASN A 75 -8.88 -7.48 5.55
CA ASN A 75 -9.84 -7.02 6.55
C ASN A 75 -10.30 -8.12 7.50
N SER A 76 -10.50 -9.35 7.02
CA SER A 76 -10.85 -10.50 7.85
C SER A 76 -9.74 -10.81 8.87
N GLY A 77 -8.47 -10.77 8.43
CA GLY A 77 -7.32 -10.90 9.32
C GLY A 77 -7.23 -9.74 10.33
N LEU A 78 -7.42 -8.50 9.87
CA LEU A 78 -7.37 -7.31 10.74
C LEU A 78 -8.44 -7.36 11.85
N LYS A 79 -9.62 -7.86 11.54
CA LYS A 79 -10.73 -7.98 12.50
C LYS A 79 -10.41 -8.86 13.70
N ILE A 80 -9.65 -9.93 13.52
CA ILE A 80 -9.30 -10.87 14.61
C ILE A 80 -7.90 -10.64 15.18
N ALA A 81 -7.07 -9.81 14.56
CA ALA A 81 -5.73 -9.48 15.03
C ALA A 81 -5.74 -9.01 16.48
N LYS A 82 -4.85 -9.57 17.31
CA LYS A 82 -4.74 -9.26 18.75
C LYS A 82 -3.53 -8.38 19.08
N GLY A 83 -2.59 -8.26 18.13
CA GLY A 83 -1.37 -7.49 18.31
C GLY A 83 -1.61 -6.01 18.52
N ASP A 84 -0.71 -5.35 19.23
CA ASP A 84 -0.66 -3.88 19.33
C ASP A 84 -0.36 -3.25 17.97
N TYR A 85 0.38 -3.99 17.13
CA TYR A 85 0.73 -3.62 15.76
C TYR A 85 0.29 -4.69 14.77
N VAL A 86 0.03 -4.26 13.54
CA VAL A 86 -0.37 -5.12 12.42
C VAL A 86 0.58 -4.90 11.24
N TRP A 87 1.02 -6.01 10.64
CA TRP A 87 1.80 -6.03 9.41
C TRP A 87 1.14 -6.94 8.37
N PHE A 88 0.82 -6.39 7.22
CA PHE A 88 0.28 -7.14 6.08
C PHE A 88 1.44 -7.69 5.26
N ILE A 89 1.46 -8.99 5.04
CA ILE A 89 2.50 -9.71 4.29
C ILE A 89 1.82 -10.45 3.15
N ASP A 90 2.24 -10.20 1.92
CA ASP A 90 1.72 -10.96 0.79
C ASP A 90 2.35 -12.36 0.75
N SER A 91 1.54 -13.33 0.36
CA SER A 91 1.88 -14.76 0.44
C SER A 91 2.88 -15.25 -0.61
N ASP A 92 3.34 -14.37 -1.48
CA ASP A 92 4.42 -14.60 -2.45
C ASP A 92 5.74 -13.90 -2.09
N ASP A 93 5.71 -13.08 -1.05
CA ASP A 93 6.85 -12.31 -0.58
C ASP A 93 7.59 -12.99 0.59
N SER A 94 8.61 -12.33 1.13
CA SER A 94 9.34 -12.83 2.30
C SER A 94 9.87 -11.67 3.15
N ILE A 95 10.27 -11.96 4.40
CA ILE A 95 10.95 -10.99 5.25
C ILE A 95 12.43 -11.38 5.41
N PRO A 96 13.36 -10.40 5.47
CA PRO A 96 14.78 -10.68 5.78
C PRO A 96 14.92 -11.36 7.13
N GLN A 97 15.99 -12.16 7.30
CA GLN A 97 16.25 -12.90 8.52
C GLN A 97 16.39 -12.01 9.77
N ASP A 98 16.85 -10.77 9.58
CA ASP A 98 17.03 -9.76 10.63
C ASP A 98 15.86 -8.77 10.73
N ALA A 99 14.72 -9.05 10.11
CA ALA A 99 13.59 -8.11 10.06
C ALA A 99 13.07 -7.77 11.47
N PHE A 100 12.82 -8.75 12.31
CA PHE A 100 12.32 -8.52 13.67
C PHE A 100 13.35 -7.84 14.56
N GLU A 101 14.62 -8.23 14.47
CA GLU A 101 15.71 -7.55 15.17
C GLU A 101 15.81 -6.08 14.79
N SER A 102 15.72 -5.80 13.50
CA SER A 102 15.75 -4.43 12.95
C SER A 102 14.57 -3.57 13.37
N LEU A 103 13.38 -4.17 13.49
CA LEU A 103 12.12 -3.47 13.81
C LEU A 103 11.89 -3.32 15.33
N PHE A 104 12.41 -4.25 16.13
CA PHE A 104 12.16 -4.31 17.57
C PHE A 104 12.39 -3.02 18.35
N PRO A 105 13.52 -2.29 18.17
CA PRO A 105 13.77 -1.05 18.90
C PRO A 105 12.70 0.01 18.64
N TYR A 106 12.16 0.07 17.41
CA TYR A 106 11.17 1.07 17.00
C TYR A 106 9.76 0.70 17.45
N LEU A 107 9.47 -0.59 17.50
CA LEU A 107 8.19 -1.09 17.98
C LEU A 107 8.06 -0.99 19.51
N THR A 108 9.14 -1.13 20.28
CA THR A 108 9.14 -1.18 21.75
C THR A 108 9.38 0.16 22.42
N ARG A 109 10.26 0.98 21.86
CA ARG A 109 10.75 2.20 22.52
C ARG A 109 9.82 3.39 22.31
N TYR A 110 9.13 3.45 21.18
CA TYR A 110 8.28 4.58 20.81
C TYR A 110 6.95 4.06 20.25
N ARG A 111 5.83 4.63 20.73
CA ARG A 111 4.50 4.26 20.24
C ARG A 111 4.14 5.11 19.01
N HIS A 112 4.76 4.81 17.87
CA HIS A 112 4.37 5.43 16.60
C HIS A 112 3.07 4.82 16.07
N GLU A 113 2.25 5.63 15.40
CA GLU A 113 1.04 5.15 14.74
C GLU A 113 1.37 4.30 13.51
N VAL A 114 2.48 4.64 12.82
CA VAL A 114 2.95 3.90 11.64
C VAL A 114 4.48 3.85 11.63
N LEU A 115 5.03 2.67 11.35
CA LEU A 115 6.42 2.51 10.92
C LEU A 115 6.43 2.34 9.41
N ALA A 116 7.37 2.98 8.73
CA ALA A 116 7.57 2.85 7.28
C ALA A 116 9.04 2.53 7.00
N PHE A 117 9.33 1.64 6.05
CA PHE A 117 10.71 1.20 5.82
C PHE A 117 11.00 0.94 4.33
N ASP A 118 12.27 0.80 4.03
CA ASP A 118 12.76 0.41 2.72
C ASP A 118 12.41 -1.06 2.44
N ILE A 119 12.38 -1.44 1.17
CA ILE A 119 12.15 -2.81 0.74
C ILE A 119 13.27 -3.27 -0.20
N THR A 120 13.44 -4.58 -0.32
CA THR A 120 14.26 -5.19 -1.36
C THR A 120 13.35 -5.83 -2.40
N LYS A 121 13.38 -5.35 -3.63
CA LYS A 121 12.76 -6.01 -4.78
C LYS A 121 13.66 -7.12 -5.28
N ILE A 122 13.09 -8.30 -5.51
CA ILE A 122 13.82 -9.49 -5.97
C ILE A 122 13.17 -9.96 -7.26
N GLU A 123 13.93 -9.95 -8.35
CA GLU A 123 13.47 -10.50 -9.64
C GLU A 123 13.41 -12.05 -9.55
N GLU A 124 12.26 -12.64 -9.89
CA GLU A 124 12.06 -14.10 -9.77
C GLU A 124 13.04 -14.90 -10.61
N GLU A 125 13.26 -14.50 -11.87
CA GLU A 125 14.07 -15.25 -12.82
C GLU A 125 15.57 -15.15 -12.54
N THR A 126 16.04 -13.97 -12.19
CA THR A 126 17.48 -13.70 -12.08
C THR A 126 17.98 -13.72 -10.63
N GLY A 127 17.07 -13.63 -9.66
CA GLY A 127 17.41 -13.43 -8.25
C GLY A 127 18.04 -12.05 -7.96
N LYS A 128 18.07 -11.15 -8.94
CA LYS A 128 18.64 -9.81 -8.78
C LYS A 128 17.87 -9.02 -7.73
N LYS A 129 18.62 -8.40 -6.84
CA LYS A 129 18.10 -7.62 -5.72
C LYS A 129 18.32 -6.14 -5.93
N LEU A 130 17.27 -5.34 -5.68
CA LEU A 130 17.32 -3.89 -5.71
C LEU A 130 16.63 -3.32 -4.47
N THR A 131 17.36 -2.58 -3.65
CA THR A 131 16.75 -1.86 -2.51
C THR A 131 16.00 -0.64 -3.01
N GLU A 132 14.69 -0.60 -2.75
CA GLU A 132 13.84 0.56 -3.01
C GLU A 132 13.59 1.32 -1.70
N LYS A 133 14.03 2.57 -1.68
CA LYS A 133 13.85 3.45 -0.53
C LYS A 133 12.38 3.82 -0.36
N ILE A 134 11.94 4.06 0.91
CA ILE A 134 10.60 4.59 1.18
C ILE A 134 10.44 5.98 0.58
N PHE A 135 11.48 6.80 0.61
CA PHE A 135 11.45 8.13 0.04
C PHE A 135 11.66 8.14 -1.47
N LEU A 136 10.82 8.90 -2.18
CA LEU A 136 10.85 9.04 -3.64
C LEU A 136 12.12 9.72 -4.19
N LYS A 137 12.80 10.54 -3.38
CA LYS A 137 13.96 11.34 -3.81
C LYS A 137 15.01 11.43 -2.70
N PRO A 138 16.32 11.41 -3.05
CA PRO A 138 17.41 11.48 -2.07
C PRO A 138 17.38 12.71 -1.15
N LYS A 139 16.86 13.84 -1.63
CA LYS A 139 16.74 15.07 -0.83
C LYS A 139 15.84 14.92 0.41
N TYR A 140 15.06 13.82 0.52
CA TYR A 140 14.20 13.53 1.66
C TYR A 140 14.81 12.54 2.65
N TYR A 141 16.02 11.99 2.38
CA TYR A 141 16.65 10.99 3.25
C TYR A 141 17.01 11.53 4.65
N HIS A 142 17.10 12.85 4.81
CA HIS A 142 17.25 13.47 6.14
C HIS A 142 16.05 13.28 7.06
N LEU A 143 14.89 12.83 6.52
CA LEU A 143 13.67 12.55 7.28
C LEU A 143 13.64 11.14 7.90
N TYR A 144 14.62 10.27 7.58
CA TYR A 144 14.73 8.96 8.24
C TYR A 144 14.98 9.10 9.75
N ASN A 145 14.44 8.15 10.50
CA ASN A 145 14.59 8.02 11.94
C ASN A 145 14.04 9.21 12.75
N THR A 146 13.21 10.03 12.12
CA THR A 146 12.44 11.10 12.77
C THR A 146 10.95 10.91 12.52
N SER A 147 10.14 11.27 13.51
CA SER A 147 8.68 11.13 13.41
C SER A 147 8.07 12.31 12.67
N HIS A 148 7.14 12.02 11.78
CA HIS A 148 6.43 13.01 10.95
C HIS A 148 4.94 12.74 10.97
N ASN A 149 4.12 13.78 10.76
CA ASN A 149 2.72 13.53 10.44
C ASN A 149 2.54 13.11 8.98
N GLY A 150 1.41 12.48 8.67
CA GLY A 150 1.17 11.93 7.34
C GLY A 150 1.12 12.99 6.25
N THR A 151 0.56 14.17 6.54
CA THR A 151 0.47 15.27 5.57
C THR A 151 1.85 15.83 5.18
N GLU A 152 2.83 15.80 6.09
CA GLU A 152 4.21 16.19 5.80
C GLU A 152 4.91 15.20 4.86
N LEU A 153 4.56 13.92 4.95
CA LEU A 153 5.16 12.86 4.11
C LEU A 153 4.50 12.74 2.74
N ASN A 154 3.33 13.35 2.53
CA ASN A 154 2.69 13.35 1.22
C ASN A 154 3.64 13.82 0.11
N LYS A 155 3.63 13.16 -1.06
CA LYS A 155 4.57 13.39 -2.18
C LYS A 155 6.05 13.10 -1.88
N LYS A 156 6.40 12.65 -0.69
CA LYS A 156 7.79 12.36 -0.33
C LYS A 156 8.05 10.86 -0.26
N ILE A 157 7.02 10.05 0.03
CA ILE A 157 7.13 8.60 0.18
C ILE A 157 6.34 7.84 -0.90
N HIS A 158 6.70 6.58 -1.10
CA HIS A 158 5.94 5.64 -1.92
C HIS A 158 4.68 5.15 -1.18
N THR A 159 3.53 5.16 -1.85
CA THR A 159 2.24 4.80 -1.28
C THR A 159 1.61 3.51 -1.87
N GLY A 160 2.20 2.95 -2.91
CA GLY A 160 1.63 1.82 -3.66
C GLY A 160 2.09 0.43 -3.21
N ILE A 161 2.65 0.28 -2.00
CA ILE A 161 3.10 -1.01 -1.44
C ILE A 161 2.82 -0.96 0.07
N VAL A 162 1.70 -1.52 0.51
CA VAL A 162 1.28 -1.50 1.91
C VAL A 162 2.20 -2.33 2.81
N GLN A 163 2.87 -3.32 2.27
CA GLN A 163 3.76 -4.25 2.99
C GLN A 163 4.98 -3.56 3.60
N ARG A 164 5.34 -2.36 3.13
CA ARG A 164 6.43 -1.55 3.70
C ARG A 164 6.02 -0.73 4.93
N PHE A 165 4.84 -1.01 5.49
CA PHE A 165 4.31 -0.32 6.65
C PHE A 165 3.86 -1.29 7.72
N ILE A 166 4.10 -0.91 8.98
CA ILE A 166 3.51 -1.56 10.16
C ILE A 166 2.64 -0.53 10.85
N PHE A 167 1.43 -0.91 11.21
CA PHE A 167 0.40 -0.02 11.72
C PHE A 167 0.08 -0.31 13.18
N CYS A 168 -0.01 0.72 14.02
CA CYS A 168 -0.61 0.60 15.34
C CYS A 168 -2.10 0.26 15.19
N LYS A 169 -2.54 -0.86 15.78
CA LYS A 169 -3.92 -1.34 15.64
C LYS A 169 -4.94 -0.35 16.22
N SER A 170 -4.63 0.28 17.35
CA SER A 170 -5.53 1.27 17.96
C SER A 170 -5.70 2.53 17.10
N PHE A 171 -4.67 2.91 16.32
CA PHE A 171 -4.76 3.97 15.32
C PHE A 171 -5.71 3.58 14.19
N LEU A 172 -5.56 2.38 13.60
CA LEU A 172 -6.46 1.88 12.56
C LEU A 172 -7.92 1.85 13.04
N SER A 173 -8.13 1.36 14.28
CA SER A 173 -9.46 1.28 14.88
C SER A 173 -10.09 2.64 15.15
N ARG A 174 -9.30 3.62 15.62
CA ARG A 174 -9.76 4.99 15.93
C ARG A 174 -10.36 5.69 14.72
N TYR A 175 -9.76 5.51 13.56
CA TYR A 175 -10.16 6.14 12.30
C TYR A 175 -10.91 5.19 11.35
N HIS A 176 -11.32 4.00 11.84
CA HIS A 176 -12.02 2.98 11.04
C HIS A 176 -11.33 2.63 9.72
N LEU A 177 -9.98 2.60 9.73
CA LEU A 177 -9.16 2.38 8.54
C LEU A 177 -9.11 0.89 8.19
N THR A 178 -9.79 0.54 7.10
CA THR A 178 -9.81 -0.81 6.51
C THR A 178 -9.56 -0.71 5.01
N PHE A 179 -9.22 -1.80 4.35
CA PHE A 179 -9.10 -1.83 2.89
C PHE A 179 -10.47 -1.72 2.23
N THR A 180 -10.58 -0.93 1.17
CA THR A 180 -11.83 -0.81 0.40
C THR A 180 -12.04 -2.06 -0.45
N PRO A 181 -13.15 -2.82 -0.25
CA PRO A 181 -13.42 -4.02 -1.02
C PRO A 181 -13.67 -3.77 -2.51
N GLY A 182 -13.32 -4.76 -3.33
CA GLY A 182 -13.71 -4.81 -4.74
C GLY A 182 -12.97 -3.84 -5.68
N ILE A 183 -11.90 -3.21 -5.23
CA ILE A 183 -11.04 -2.34 -6.06
C ILE A 183 -9.64 -2.94 -6.22
N ILE A 184 -9.03 -2.68 -7.39
CA ILE A 184 -7.59 -2.82 -7.60
C ILE A 184 -6.92 -1.51 -7.13
N HIS A 185 -5.69 -1.58 -6.62
CA HIS A 185 -4.96 -0.46 -5.98
C HIS A 185 -5.55 -0.04 -4.63
N GLU A 186 -6.06 -1.02 -3.89
CA GLU A 186 -6.57 -0.88 -2.53
C GLU A 186 -5.51 -0.34 -1.56
N ASP A 187 -4.25 -0.63 -1.82
CA ASP A 187 -3.08 -0.16 -1.08
C ASP A 187 -2.91 1.37 -1.21
N ILE A 188 -3.05 1.92 -2.42
CA ILE A 188 -2.99 3.38 -2.65
C ILE A 188 -4.09 4.08 -1.85
N ASP A 189 -5.34 3.59 -1.95
CA ASP A 189 -6.46 4.14 -1.19
C ASP A 189 -6.19 4.07 0.31
N PHE A 190 -5.77 2.92 0.81
CA PHE A 190 -5.53 2.69 2.22
C PHE A 190 -4.42 3.61 2.75
N ILE A 191 -3.27 3.70 2.07
CA ILE A 191 -2.15 4.54 2.51
C ILE A 191 -2.49 6.03 2.43
N VAL A 192 -3.24 6.48 1.43
CA VAL A 192 -3.68 7.89 1.37
C VAL A 192 -4.55 8.22 2.59
N ARG A 193 -5.49 7.35 2.97
CA ARG A 193 -6.30 7.54 4.19
C ARG A 193 -5.46 7.47 5.47
N ILE A 194 -4.41 6.65 5.52
CA ILE A 194 -3.41 6.69 6.60
C ILE A 194 -2.74 8.06 6.68
N LEU A 195 -2.28 8.61 5.54
CA LEU A 195 -1.62 9.92 5.51
C LEU A 195 -2.53 11.07 5.94
N LEU A 196 -3.85 10.95 5.77
CA LEU A 196 -4.80 11.96 6.25
C LEU A 196 -4.82 12.05 7.78
N HIS A 197 -4.69 10.92 8.48
CA HIS A 197 -4.99 10.84 9.90
C HIS A 197 -3.77 10.62 10.80
N ALA A 198 -2.66 10.11 10.23
CA ALA A 198 -1.49 9.78 11.04
C ALA A 198 -0.74 11.04 11.52
N ASN A 199 -0.55 11.13 12.84
CA ASN A 199 0.23 12.16 13.50
C ASN A 199 1.69 11.73 13.76
N SER A 200 1.97 10.44 13.65
CA SER A 200 3.27 9.87 13.98
C SER A 200 3.61 8.71 13.04
N ILE A 201 4.30 9.04 11.95
CA ILE A 201 4.91 8.07 11.02
C ILE A 201 6.41 8.13 11.20
N LEU A 202 7.06 6.98 11.46
CA LEU A 202 8.50 6.87 11.57
C LEU A 202 9.09 6.13 10.35
N PRO A 203 9.76 6.81 9.43
CA PRO A 203 10.50 6.18 8.36
C PRO A 203 11.84 5.61 8.86
N ILE A 204 12.14 4.35 8.53
CA ILE A 204 13.35 3.63 8.94
C ILE A 204 14.19 3.32 7.70
N ALA A 205 15.48 3.65 7.73
CA ALA A 205 16.44 3.41 6.63
C ALA A 205 16.93 1.93 6.62
N LYS A 206 16.02 0.98 6.68
CA LYS A 206 16.30 -0.47 6.68
C LYS A 206 15.36 -1.19 5.73
N PRO A 207 15.85 -2.11 4.87
CA PRO A 207 14.97 -2.95 4.04
C PRO A 207 14.46 -4.13 4.89
N CYS A 208 13.26 -3.98 5.45
CA CYS A 208 12.64 -5.01 6.31
C CYS A 208 11.69 -5.94 5.56
N TYR A 209 11.56 -5.83 4.25
CA TYR A 209 10.67 -6.62 3.42
C TYR A 209 11.30 -6.96 2.08
N ASN A 210 11.10 -8.19 1.60
CA ASN A 210 11.55 -8.69 0.29
C ASN A 210 10.33 -8.85 -0.62
N TYR A 211 10.18 -7.94 -1.57
CA TYR A 211 9.11 -7.93 -2.55
C TYR A 211 9.50 -8.74 -3.79
N LEU A 212 8.75 -9.79 -4.12
CA LEU A 212 9.02 -10.63 -5.29
C LEU A 212 8.42 -10.03 -6.57
N LEU A 213 9.27 -9.72 -7.53
CA LEU A 213 8.84 -9.36 -8.87
C LEU A 213 8.63 -10.65 -9.69
N ARG A 214 7.39 -11.11 -9.74
CA ARG A 214 7.03 -12.31 -10.52
C ARG A 214 7.15 -12.06 -12.01
N SER A 215 7.62 -13.05 -12.74
CA SER A 215 7.67 -13.04 -14.22
C SER A 215 6.28 -13.21 -14.84
N THR A 216 5.36 -13.90 -14.13
CA THR A 216 3.98 -14.15 -14.59
C THR A 216 3.00 -14.08 -13.43
N GLY A 217 1.72 -13.82 -13.73
CA GLY A 217 0.63 -13.91 -12.74
C GLY A 217 0.52 -12.74 -11.75
N SER A 218 1.28 -11.66 -11.94
CA SER A 218 1.11 -10.45 -11.14
C SER A 218 -0.15 -9.69 -11.56
N ILE A 219 -0.96 -9.28 -10.58
CA ILE A 219 -2.16 -8.42 -10.80
C ILE A 219 -1.76 -7.10 -11.46
N MET A 220 -0.52 -6.65 -11.24
CA MET A 220 0.02 -5.38 -11.75
C MET A 220 0.54 -5.45 -13.19
N SER A 221 0.60 -6.63 -13.82
CA SER A 221 1.25 -6.83 -15.11
C SER A 221 0.51 -6.26 -16.33
N SER A 222 -0.74 -5.79 -16.17
CA SER A 222 -1.50 -5.19 -17.28
C SER A 222 -2.41 -4.06 -16.82
N LEU A 223 -2.29 -2.89 -17.47
CA LEU A 223 -3.33 -1.87 -17.43
C LEU A 223 -4.59 -2.43 -18.10
N ASN A 224 -5.54 -2.87 -17.28
CA ASN A 224 -6.84 -3.31 -17.76
C ASN A 224 -7.92 -2.27 -17.44
N ILE A 225 -9.06 -2.36 -18.10
CA ILE A 225 -10.21 -1.43 -17.91
C ILE A 225 -10.65 -1.42 -16.45
N LYS A 226 -10.60 -2.56 -15.75
CA LYS A 226 -10.97 -2.67 -14.36
C LYS A 226 -10.07 -1.77 -13.50
N SER A 227 -8.75 -1.83 -13.70
CA SER A 227 -7.78 -0.96 -13.01
C SER A 227 -8.09 0.53 -13.22
N CYS A 228 -8.40 0.94 -14.46
CA CYS A 228 -8.75 2.32 -14.77
C CYS A 228 -10.07 2.74 -14.11
N THR A 229 -11.08 1.88 -14.17
CA THR A 229 -12.40 2.11 -13.55
C THR A 229 -12.27 2.22 -12.03
N ASP A 230 -11.46 1.38 -11.40
CA ASP A 230 -11.26 1.38 -9.96
C ASP A 230 -10.50 2.62 -9.49
N ARG A 231 -9.58 3.15 -10.28
CA ARG A 231 -8.96 4.47 -10.01
C ARG A 231 -9.99 5.60 -9.98
N ILE A 232 -10.99 5.57 -10.86
CA ILE A 232 -12.11 6.54 -10.79
C ILE A 232 -12.96 6.31 -9.54
N LYS A 233 -13.20 5.07 -9.13
CA LYS A 233 -13.90 4.79 -7.87
C LYS A 233 -13.13 5.34 -6.67
N ILE A 234 -11.81 5.19 -6.64
CA ILE A 234 -10.95 5.75 -5.59
C ILE A 234 -11.09 7.27 -5.54
N ILE A 235 -11.05 7.97 -6.68
CA ILE A 235 -11.27 9.43 -6.73
C ILE A 235 -12.65 9.79 -6.14
N LYS A 236 -13.70 9.06 -6.50
CA LYS A 236 -15.05 9.30 -5.96
C LYS A 236 -15.14 9.06 -4.45
N LEU A 237 -14.47 8.03 -3.96
CA LEU A 237 -14.36 7.75 -2.52
C LEU A 237 -13.67 8.90 -1.79
N TRP A 238 -12.54 9.40 -2.29
CA TRP A 238 -11.83 10.52 -1.67
C TRP A 238 -12.61 11.84 -1.75
N ASN A 239 -13.35 12.10 -2.84
CA ASN A 239 -14.28 13.23 -2.90
C ASN A 239 -15.37 13.14 -1.83
N LYS A 240 -15.84 11.93 -1.52
CA LYS A 240 -16.83 11.70 -0.46
C LYS A 240 -16.21 12.00 0.91
N ILE A 241 -15.01 11.49 1.20
CA ILE A 241 -14.28 11.81 2.44
C ILE A 241 -14.13 13.32 2.60
N GLU A 242 -13.69 14.02 1.54
CA GLU A 242 -13.51 15.48 1.56
C GLU A 242 -14.82 16.23 1.85
N SER A 243 -15.97 15.71 1.39
CA SER A 243 -17.28 16.33 1.63
C SER A 243 -17.90 16.00 2.99
N GLU A 244 -17.55 14.86 3.58
CA GLU A 244 -18.14 14.38 4.84
C GLU A 244 -17.27 14.70 6.07
N GLU A 245 -15.95 14.84 5.89
CA GLU A 245 -15.02 15.14 6.99
C GLU A 245 -14.61 16.62 6.97
N HIS A 246 -14.44 17.22 8.15
CA HIS A 246 -13.89 18.58 8.30
C HIS A 246 -12.36 18.54 8.17
N LEU A 247 -11.87 18.38 6.95
CA LEU A 247 -10.45 18.29 6.65
C LEU A 247 -9.75 19.65 6.77
N SER A 248 -8.56 19.66 7.35
CA SER A 248 -7.66 20.82 7.30
C SER A 248 -7.15 21.04 5.86
N LYS A 249 -6.65 22.24 5.56
CA LYS A 249 -6.03 22.54 4.25
C LYS A 249 -4.94 21.55 3.84
N MET A 250 -4.15 21.07 4.81
CA MET A 250 -3.08 20.11 4.56
C MET A 250 -3.64 18.72 4.20
N GLN A 251 -4.70 18.28 4.86
CA GLN A 251 -5.37 17.01 4.55
C GLN A 251 -6.07 17.06 3.19
N THR A 252 -6.78 18.15 2.89
CA THR A 252 -7.35 18.36 1.54
C THR A 252 -6.25 18.34 0.48
N ALA A 253 -5.08 18.94 0.73
CA ALA A 253 -3.95 18.88 -0.19
C ALA A 253 -3.44 17.45 -0.41
N VAL A 254 -3.49 16.56 0.59
CA VAL A 254 -3.14 15.14 0.42
C VAL A 254 -4.09 14.49 -0.60
N ILE A 255 -5.39 14.68 -0.44
CA ILE A 255 -6.40 14.14 -1.37
C ILE A 255 -6.17 14.67 -2.78
N GLU A 256 -6.10 15.99 -2.94
CA GLU A 256 -6.00 16.64 -4.24
C GLU A 256 -4.72 16.27 -4.99
N ASP A 257 -3.60 16.18 -4.29
CA ASP A 257 -2.33 15.76 -4.88
C ASP A 257 -2.39 14.32 -5.43
N ASN A 258 -3.05 13.42 -4.71
CA ASN A 258 -3.19 12.03 -5.14
C ASN A 258 -4.24 11.88 -6.24
N ILE A 259 -5.33 12.65 -6.22
CA ILE A 259 -6.29 12.73 -7.35
C ILE A 259 -5.59 13.21 -8.61
N PHE A 260 -4.78 14.27 -8.52
CA PHE A 260 -3.99 14.75 -9.67
C PHE A 260 -3.11 13.63 -10.24
N ASN A 261 -2.37 12.90 -9.39
CA ASN A 261 -1.50 11.81 -9.82
C ASN A 261 -2.28 10.70 -10.54
N ILE A 262 -3.46 10.32 -10.02
CA ILE A 262 -4.33 9.33 -10.67
C ILE A 262 -4.83 9.83 -12.01
N CYS A 263 -5.38 11.06 -12.07
CA CYS A 263 -5.90 11.63 -13.32
C CYS A 263 -4.80 11.76 -14.37
N TYR A 264 -3.62 12.28 -13.98
CA TYR A 264 -2.46 12.37 -14.86
C TYR A 264 -2.03 11.00 -15.38
N GLY A 265 -1.90 10.00 -14.49
CA GLY A 265 -1.57 8.64 -14.87
C GLY A 265 -2.56 8.02 -15.85
N LEU A 266 -3.87 8.24 -15.66
CA LEU A 266 -4.91 7.79 -16.59
C LEU A 266 -4.81 8.45 -17.97
N LEU A 267 -4.37 9.70 -18.05
CA LEU A 267 -4.27 10.43 -19.33
C LEU A 267 -3.01 10.07 -20.14
N ILE A 268 -1.90 9.74 -19.46
CA ILE A 268 -0.62 9.44 -20.13
C ILE A 268 -0.39 7.95 -20.39
N SER A 269 -1.20 7.07 -19.77
CA SER A 269 -1.03 5.62 -19.94
C SER A 269 -1.40 5.21 -21.37
N SER A 270 -0.43 4.69 -22.12
CA SER A 270 -0.69 3.97 -23.38
C SER A 270 -0.90 2.49 -23.05
N SER A 271 -2.11 1.97 -23.23
CA SER A 271 -2.39 0.55 -23.02
C SER A 271 -2.12 -0.25 -24.28
N GLY A 272 -1.57 -1.44 -24.14
CA GLY A 272 -1.38 -2.37 -25.26
C GLY A 272 -2.68 -2.88 -25.90
N ASN A 273 -3.84 -2.61 -25.30
CA ASN A 273 -5.18 -2.91 -25.84
C ASN A 273 -5.93 -1.62 -26.17
N VAL A 274 -5.58 -1.03 -27.30
CA VAL A 274 -5.94 0.34 -27.71
C VAL A 274 -7.47 0.56 -27.72
N SER A 275 -8.26 -0.37 -28.23
CA SER A 275 -9.70 -0.13 -28.47
C SER A 275 -10.53 0.02 -27.18
N SER A 276 -10.29 -0.83 -26.20
CA SER A 276 -11.06 -0.80 -24.95
C SER A 276 -10.65 0.36 -24.02
N TYR A 277 -9.37 0.72 -24.04
CA TYR A 277 -8.88 1.88 -23.29
C TYR A 277 -9.33 3.20 -23.93
N GLU A 278 -9.33 3.30 -25.25
CA GLU A 278 -9.90 4.45 -25.96
C GLU A 278 -11.40 4.63 -25.67
N GLN A 279 -12.16 3.55 -25.64
CA GLN A 279 -13.57 3.61 -25.26
C GLN A 279 -13.74 4.12 -23.82
N PHE A 280 -12.95 3.60 -22.88
CA PHE A 280 -12.93 4.09 -21.50
C PHE A 280 -12.61 5.58 -21.42
N LEU A 281 -11.55 6.04 -22.13
CA LEU A 281 -11.19 7.45 -22.15
C LEU A 281 -12.28 8.31 -22.78
N ARG A 282 -12.89 7.93 -23.90
CA ARG A 282 -14.01 8.67 -24.52
C ARG A 282 -15.16 8.90 -23.53
N GLN A 283 -15.49 7.88 -22.71
CA GLN A 283 -16.56 7.97 -21.72
C GLN A 283 -16.22 8.83 -20.50
N ASN A 284 -14.96 8.85 -20.09
CA ASN A 284 -14.54 9.43 -18.81
C ASN A 284 -13.62 10.67 -18.95
N ARG A 285 -13.15 11.01 -20.17
CA ARG A 285 -12.12 12.04 -20.41
C ARG A 285 -12.49 13.38 -19.79
N ASN A 286 -13.70 13.85 -20.01
CA ASN A 286 -14.13 15.16 -19.48
C ASN A 286 -14.10 15.18 -17.95
N TYR A 287 -14.52 14.10 -17.29
CA TYR A 287 -14.44 13.97 -15.84
C TYR A 287 -12.99 13.98 -15.36
N ILE A 288 -12.13 13.16 -15.98
CA ILE A 288 -10.71 13.02 -15.61
C ILE A 288 -9.97 14.35 -15.77
N ILE A 289 -10.15 15.05 -16.91
CA ILE A 289 -9.53 16.33 -17.17
C ILE A 289 -10.03 17.38 -16.19
N ARG A 290 -11.34 17.54 -16.04
CA ARG A 290 -11.93 18.53 -15.14
C ARG A 290 -11.46 18.32 -13.70
N ARG A 291 -11.49 17.08 -13.20
CA ARG A 291 -11.09 16.77 -11.83
C ARG A 291 -9.59 16.92 -11.62
N GLY A 292 -8.79 16.50 -12.61
CA GLY A 292 -7.34 16.69 -12.59
C GLY A 292 -6.93 18.17 -12.60
N LEU A 293 -7.62 19.01 -13.37
CA LEU A 293 -7.40 20.47 -13.38
C LEU A 293 -7.75 21.10 -12.04
N THR A 294 -8.89 20.74 -11.44
CA THR A 294 -9.30 21.23 -10.12
C THR A 294 -8.25 20.86 -9.07
N ALA A 295 -7.80 19.61 -9.08
CA ALA A 295 -6.79 19.10 -8.16
C ALA A 295 -5.43 19.83 -8.35
N ALA A 296 -5.03 20.07 -9.60
CA ALA A 296 -3.82 20.82 -9.91
C ALA A 296 -3.87 22.25 -9.40
N LEU A 297 -4.98 22.94 -9.62
CA LEU A 297 -5.19 24.32 -9.14
C LEU A 297 -5.13 24.36 -7.62
N TYR A 298 -5.82 23.45 -6.93
CA TYR A 298 -5.77 23.36 -5.48
C TYR A 298 -4.34 23.13 -4.95
N SER A 299 -3.62 22.18 -5.54
CA SER A 299 -2.22 21.89 -5.20
C SER A 299 -1.31 23.11 -5.37
N ILE A 300 -1.56 23.92 -6.40
CA ILE A 300 -0.83 25.15 -6.67
C ILE A 300 -1.10 26.20 -5.58
N PHE A 301 -2.35 26.46 -5.27
CA PHE A 301 -2.74 27.50 -4.32
C PHE A 301 -2.42 27.14 -2.86
N SER A 302 -2.44 25.85 -2.51
CA SER A 302 -2.16 25.40 -1.13
C SER A 302 -0.69 25.52 -0.73
N TYR A 303 0.25 25.45 -1.68
CA TYR A 303 1.70 25.44 -1.41
C TYR A 303 2.45 26.74 -1.74
N PHE A 304 1.79 27.79 -2.19
CA PHE A 304 2.37 29.10 -2.49
C PHE A 304 3.78 29.04 -3.12
N SER A 305 3.94 28.46 -4.30
CA SER A 305 5.16 28.62 -5.08
C SER A 305 4.84 28.84 -6.57
N LEU A 306 4.93 30.10 -7.00
CA LEU A 306 4.73 30.54 -8.38
C LEU A 306 5.51 29.75 -9.45
N GLY A 307 6.68 29.17 -9.10
CA GLY A 307 7.48 28.37 -10.03
C GLY A 307 6.92 27.00 -10.39
N LYS A 308 6.03 26.42 -9.57
CA LYS A 308 5.36 25.14 -9.88
C LYS A 308 4.10 25.33 -10.73
N VAL A 309 3.46 26.51 -10.67
CA VAL A 309 2.28 26.90 -11.46
C VAL A 309 2.58 26.75 -12.95
N ALA A 310 3.70 27.31 -13.42
CA ALA A 310 4.07 27.29 -14.83
C ALA A 310 4.27 25.86 -15.38
N LYS A 311 4.89 24.97 -14.60
CA LYS A 311 5.19 23.61 -15.04
C LYS A 311 3.94 22.71 -15.10
N THR A 312 3.03 22.86 -14.14
CA THR A 312 1.79 22.08 -14.07
C THR A 312 0.76 22.57 -15.09
N SER A 313 0.65 23.88 -15.27
CA SER A 313 -0.19 24.50 -16.32
C SER A 313 0.28 24.11 -17.72
N TYR A 314 1.58 24.11 -17.98
CA TYR A 314 2.16 23.70 -19.27
C TYR A 314 1.89 22.23 -19.59
N LEU A 315 2.01 21.34 -18.61
CA LEU A 315 1.69 19.91 -18.76
C LEU A 315 0.19 19.68 -19.04
N LEU A 316 -0.69 20.41 -18.36
CA LEU A 316 -2.14 20.31 -18.55
C LEU A 316 -2.61 20.91 -19.88
N ILE A 317 -2.02 22.05 -20.31
CA ILE A 317 -2.31 22.66 -21.61
C ILE A 317 -1.91 21.70 -22.75
N ASN A 318 -0.73 21.11 -22.69
CA ASN A 318 -0.29 20.12 -23.70
C ASN A 318 -1.14 18.83 -23.73
N LEU A 319 -1.84 18.49 -22.64
CA LEU A 319 -2.81 17.37 -22.58
C LEU A 319 -4.19 17.75 -23.15
N LEU A 320 -4.52 19.04 -23.18
CA LEU A 320 -5.77 19.55 -23.77
C LEU A 320 -5.66 19.74 -25.28
N GLU A 321 -4.44 19.95 -25.81
CA GLU A 321 -4.17 20.16 -27.23
C GLU A 321 -3.95 18.86 -28.01
N LYS A 322 -3.85 17.71 -27.36
CA LYS A 322 -3.81 16.37 -27.95
C LYS A 322 -5.16 15.66 -27.79
#